data_2064726ad6790f23fc5f7665d8ada043
#
_entry.id   2064726ad6790f23fc5f7665d8ada043
#
_cell.length_a   1.000
_cell.length_b   1.000
_cell.length_c   1.000
_cell.angle_alpha   90.00
_cell.angle_beta   90.00
_cell.angle_gamma   90.00
#
_symmetry.space_group_name_H-M   'P 1'
#
loop_
_entity.id
_entity.type
_entity.pdbx_description
1 polymer ?
#
loop_
_entity_poly.entity_id
_entity_poly.type
_entity_poly.pdbx_seq_one_letter_code
_entity_poly.pdbx_strand_id
1 'polypeptide(L)'
;MNMDIRAARWARLTAGPTAALLGVAVLLGGCGTLKEEVATVTAKQTLLETVPDGDEGAFRFSGKDGTDDVSGTVDPAAKGLELSTAIKDPEHGFTTTIAFRVVGGDTWTKISFTGTEGLTGLPKLPKKWLKLDPAKLTDAEGVPKYEGADPGNAGPLLEAATAVTDAGSGKYSGTIDLTSGEAAKVLTAEQMTPLGEAAKQVPFTATVDGEQRLTSLTLDVPAAGSAKAFQYVVNYQDFGSAPKLAAPTGGEAQNAPELAYELLNG
;
A
#
# COMPACT_ATOMS: atom_id res chain seq x y z
N MET A 1 -4.38 20.23 15.95
CA MET A 1 -3.46 19.09 15.69
C MET A 1 -3.96 18.44 14.42
N ASN A 2 -3.39 18.81 13.27
CA ASN A 2 -3.81 18.22 11.99
C ASN A 2 -3.21 16.82 11.91
N MET A 3 -4.05 15.81 12.02
CA MET A 3 -3.66 14.42 11.77
C MET A 3 -3.78 14.17 10.26
N ASP A 4 -2.64 14.11 9.58
CA ASP A 4 -2.58 13.77 8.17
C ASP A 4 -2.82 12.24 8.05
N ILE A 5 -4.02 11.83 7.62
CA ILE A 5 -4.41 10.41 7.55
C ILE A 5 -3.83 9.81 6.27
N ARG A 6 -2.52 9.52 6.30
CA ARG A 6 -1.80 8.95 5.15
C ARG A 6 -2.06 7.45 4.93
N ALA A 7 -2.65 6.77 5.90
CA ALA A 7 -2.97 5.33 5.82
C ALA A 7 -3.87 4.96 4.63
N ALA A 8 -4.68 5.89 4.13
CA ALA A 8 -5.59 5.65 3.03
C ALA A 8 -4.93 5.50 1.65
N ARG A 9 -3.63 5.79 1.52
CA ARG A 9 -2.91 5.67 0.24
C ARG A 9 -2.67 4.23 -0.19
N TRP A 10 -2.62 3.32 0.76
CA TRP A 10 -2.40 1.90 0.54
C TRP A 10 -3.58 1.18 -0.12
N ALA A 11 -4.69 1.84 -0.39
CA ALA A 11 -5.90 1.21 -0.94
C ALA A 11 -6.58 2.05 -2.04
N ARG A 12 -5.86 2.93 -2.75
CA ARG A 12 -6.49 3.92 -3.64
C ARG A 12 -6.27 3.71 -5.14
N LEU A 13 -5.59 2.66 -5.56
CA LEU A 13 -5.36 2.45 -6.98
C LEU A 13 -6.35 1.43 -7.54
N THR A 14 -7.33 1.93 -8.31
CA THR A 14 -8.25 1.08 -9.05
C THR A 14 -7.50 0.39 -10.18
N ALA A 15 -7.29 -0.92 -10.06
CA ALA A 15 -6.84 -1.74 -11.17
C ALA A 15 -7.98 -1.87 -12.19
N GLY A 16 -8.01 -0.99 -13.17
CA GLY A 16 -8.85 -1.18 -14.35
C GLY A 16 -8.23 -2.27 -15.25
N PRO A 17 -8.98 -3.26 -15.73
CA PRO A 17 -8.46 -4.24 -16.67
C PRO A 17 -8.25 -3.58 -18.03
N THR A 18 -7.05 -3.10 -18.31
CA THR A 18 -6.64 -2.73 -19.66
C THR A 18 -5.88 -3.90 -20.27
N ALA A 19 -6.61 -4.76 -20.96
CA ALA A 19 -6.00 -5.72 -21.88
C ALA A 19 -5.40 -4.96 -23.07
N ALA A 20 -4.14 -4.59 -23.00
CA ALA A 20 -3.38 -4.05 -24.12
C ALA A 20 -2.74 -5.20 -24.88
N LEU A 21 -3.33 -5.57 -25.98
CA LEU A 21 -2.71 -6.43 -27.00
C LEU A 21 -1.54 -5.64 -27.65
N LEU A 22 -0.33 -5.89 -27.21
CA LEU A 22 0.89 -5.39 -27.85
C LEU A 22 1.22 -6.26 -29.05
N GLY A 23 1.00 -5.72 -30.24
CA GLY A 23 1.52 -6.26 -31.49
C GLY A 23 3.04 -6.11 -31.53
N VAL A 24 3.77 -7.23 -31.56
CA VAL A 24 5.24 -7.27 -31.72
C VAL A 24 5.60 -6.91 -33.15
N ALA A 25 6.12 -5.71 -33.37
CA ALA A 25 6.80 -5.34 -34.61
C ALA A 25 8.28 -5.71 -34.46
N VAL A 26 8.69 -6.79 -35.10
CA VAL A 26 10.11 -7.21 -35.17
C VAL A 26 10.86 -6.33 -36.16
N LEU A 27 11.69 -5.40 -35.67
CA LEU A 27 12.72 -4.74 -36.46
C LEU A 27 14.07 -5.41 -36.21
N LEU A 28 14.62 -6.01 -37.25
CA LEU A 28 15.92 -6.69 -37.27
C LEU A 28 17.06 -5.67 -37.10
N GLY A 29 17.69 -5.67 -35.93
CA GLY A 29 18.89 -4.89 -35.69
C GLY A 29 19.54 -5.21 -34.34
N GLY A 30 20.58 -6.04 -34.33
CA GLY A 30 21.45 -6.25 -33.17
C GLY A 30 21.11 -7.42 -32.27
N CYS A 31 21.80 -8.56 -32.43
CA CYS A 31 21.53 -9.83 -31.69
C CYS A 31 21.79 -9.80 -30.17
N GLY A 32 22.29 -8.72 -29.58
CA GLY A 32 22.53 -8.57 -28.15
C GLY A 32 21.36 -7.91 -27.43
N THR A 33 20.89 -6.79 -27.91
CA THR A 33 19.80 -5.98 -27.34
C THR A 33 18.47 -6.70 -27.36
N LEU A 34 18.16 -7.47 -28.41
CA LEU A 34 16.90 -8.23 -28.51
C LEU A 34 16.78 -9.33 -27.46
N LYS A 35 17.87 -10.01 -27.10
CA LYS A 35 17.84 -11.05 -26.06
C LYS A 35 17.59 -10.47 -24.67
N GLU A 36 18.18 -9.32 -24.38
CA GLU A 36 18.02 -8.64 -23.09
C GLU A 36 16.61 -8.05 -22.94
N GLU A 37 16.08 -7.46 -24.00
CA GLU A 37 14.72 -6.91 -24.03
C GLU A 37 13.66 -8.00 -23.89
N VAL A 38 13.79 -9.12 -24.59
CA VAL A 38 12.90 -10.29 -24.45
C VAL A 38 13.00 -10.90 -23.06
N ALA A 39 14.21 -11.01 -22.49
CA ALA A 39 14.39 -11.53 -21.13
C ALA A 39 13.72 -10.62 -20.07
N THR A 40 13.86 -9.30 -20.22
CA THR A 40 13.18 -8.31 -19.34
C THR A 40 11.67 -8.40 -19.45
N VAL A 41 11.10 -8.49 -20.64
CA VAL A 41 9.65 -8.60 -20.86
C VAL A 41 9.13 -9.91 -20.23
N THR A 42 9.83 -11.02 -20.38
CA THR A 42 9.44 -12.32 -19.79
C THR A 42 9.53 -12.26 -18.27
N ALA A 43 10.62 -11.77 -17.70
CA ALA A 43 10.81 -11.66 -16.25
C ALA A 43 9.77 -10.73 -15.61
N LYS A 44 9.48 -9.61 -16.27
CA LYS A 44 8.43 -8.68 -15.83
C LYS A 44 7.06 -9.34 -15.81
N GLN A 45 6.69 -10.05 -16.89
CA GLN A 45 5.40 -10.73 -16.99
C GLN A 45 5.26 -11.79 -15.89
N THR A 46 6.29 -12.62 -15.71
CA THR A 46 6.31 -13.63 -14.65
C THR A 46 6.17 -13.02 -13.26
N LEU A 47 6.86 -11.91 -13.00
CA LEU A 47 6.79 -11.23 -11.71
C LEU A 47 5.40 -10.61 -11.48
N LEU A 48 4.76 -10.03 -12.50
CA LEU A 48 3.40 -9.49 -12.40
C LEU A 48 2.37 -10.55 -12.05
N GLU A 49 2.52 -11.77 -12.54
CA GLU A 49 1.63 -12.89 -12.25
C GLU A 49 1.72 -13.38 -10.79
N THR A 50 2.72 -12.91 -10.03
CA THR A 50 2.89 -13.28 -8.61
C THR A 50 2.25 -12.30 -7.64
N VAL A 51 1.78 -11.13 -8.14
CA VAL A 51 1.11 -10.12 -7.32
C VAL A 51 -0.22 -10.67 -6.82
N PRO A 52 -0.59 -10.47 -5.54
CA PRO A 52 -1.85 -10.95 -5.01
C PRO A 52 -3.04 -10.43 -5.83
N ASP A 53 -3.88 -11.34 -6.31
CA ASP A 53 -5.08 -11.05 -7.11
C ASP A 53 -6.40 -11.39 -6.39
N GLY A 54 -6.30 -12.10 -5.26
CA GLY A 54 -7.42 -12.46 -4.40
C GLY A 54 -7.76 -13.94 -4.37
N ASP A 55 -7.10 -14.77 -5.18
CA ASP A 55 -7.29 -16.22 -5.20
C ASP A 55 -6.53 -16.90 -4.04
N GLU A 56 -5.59 -16.22 -3.40
CA GLU A 56 -4.76 -16.75 -2.30
C GLU A 56 -5.54 -16.88 -0.96
N GLY A 57 -6.79 -16.43 -0.92
CA GLY A 57 -7.57 -16.33 0.31
C GLY A 57 -7.15 -15.15 1.18
N ALA A 58 -7.50 -15.18 2.47
CA ALA A 58 -7.10 -14.10 3.37
C ALA A 58 -5.59 -14.15 3.66
N PHE A 59 -4.94 -12.98 3.67
CA PHE A 59 -3.51 -12.86 3.94
C PHE A 59 -3.20 -11.57 4.73
N ARG A 60 -2.01 -11.49 5.29
CA ARG A 60 -1.50 -10.30 5.97
C ARG A 60 -0.56 -9.52 5.06
N PHE A 61 -0.54 -8.22 5.27
CA PHE A 61 0.46 -7.35 4.67
C PHE A 61 1.08 -6.42 5.71
N SER A 62 2.27 -5.95 5.41
CA SER A 62 2.92 -4.87 6.13
C SER A 62 3.71 -4.02 5.14
N GLY A 63 3.93 -2.77 5.48
CA GLY A 63 4.65 -1.89 4.58
C GLY A 63 5.15 -0.64 5.26
N LYS A 64 5.95 0.11 4.48
CA LYS A 64 6.52 1.39 4.86
C LYS A 64 6.62 2.28 3.64
N ASP A 65 6.23 3.53 3.77
CA ASP A 65 6.26 4.51 2.68
C ASP A 65 7.33 5.61 2.87
N GLY A 66 8.30 5.34 3.71
CA GLY A 66 9.35 6.30 4.10
C GLY A 66 8.98 7.18 5.30
N THR A 67 7.71 7.24 5.68
CA THR A 67 7.21 8.05 6.81
C THR A 67 6.56 7.16 7.86
N ASP A 68 5.60 6.35 7.46
CA ASP A 68 4.74 5.60 8.35
C ASP A 68 4.86 4.09 8.09
N ASP A 69 4.78 3.32 9.17
CA ASP A 69 4.63 1.88 9.09
C ASP A 69 3.13 1.55 9.03
N VAL A 70 2.75 0.68 8.12
CA VAL A 70 1.39 0.18 7.98
C VAL A 70 1.39 -1.34 8.06
N SER A 71 0.34 -1.90 8.62
CA SER A 71 0.12 -3.36 8.61
C SER A 71 -1.36 -3.67 8.58
N GLY A 72 -1.70 -4.85 8.10
CA GLY A 72 -3.10 -5.21 8.01
C GLY A 72 -3.36 -6.62 7.51
N THR A 73 -4.63 -6.84 7.18
CA THR A 73 -5.15 -8.09 6.62
C THR A 73 -6.05 -7.76 5.45
N VAL A 74 -5.92 -8.54 4.38
CA VAL A 74 -6.83 -8.54 3.24
C VAL A 74 -7.64 -9.84 3.29
N ASP A 75 -8.95 -9.74 3.11
CA ASP A 75 -9.85 -10.89 2.93
C ASP A 75 -10.69 -10.67 1.67
N PRO A 76 -10.24 -11.18 0.51
CA PRO A 76 -10.93 -10.96 -0.75
C PRO A 76 -12.37 -11.48 -0.76
N ALA A 77 -12.62 -12.61 -0.10
CA ALA A 77 -13.94 -13.22 -0.04
C ALA A 77 -14.97 -12.35 0.71
N ALA A 78 -14.51 -11.60 1.72
CA ALA A 78 -15.34 -10.65 2.46
C ALA A 78 -15.36 -9.25 1.81
N LYS A 79 -14.63 -9.01 0.71
CA LYS A 79 -14.27 -7.66 0.24
C LYS A 79 -13.81 -6.83 1.41
N GLY A 80 -12.87 -7.41 2.16
CA GLY A 80 -12.42 -6.94 3.47
C GLY A 80 -10.98 -6.45 3.45
N LEU A 81 -10.76 -5.33 4.12
CA LEU A 81 -9.45 -4.77 4.40
C LEU A 81 -9.43 -4.33 5.87
N GLU A 82 -8.46 -4.78 6.61
CA GLU A 82 -8.10 -4.16 7.88
C GLU A 82 -6.69 -3.61 7.76
N LEU A 83 -6.49 -2.39 8.17
CA LEU A 83 -5.18 -1.77 8.22
C LEU A 83 -5.02 -0.95 9.49
N SER A 84 -3.78 -0.82 9.95
CA SER A 84 -3.40 -0.05 11.11
C SER A 84 -2.12 0.70 10.82
N THR A 85 -2.08 1.98 11.23
CA THR A 85 -0.89 2.80 11.24
C THR A 85 -0.66 3.37 12.62
N ALA A 86 0.62 3.58 12.97
CA ALA A 86 1.03 4.15 14.25
C ALA A 86 1.83 5.43 13.97
N ILE A 87 1.29 6.55 14.41
CA ILE A 87 1.88 7.90 14.22
C ILE A 87 2.45 8.35 15.56
N LYS A 88 3.76 8.54 15.61
CA LYS A 88 4.45 9.05 16.81
C LYS A 88 4.47 10.56 16.80
N ASP A 89 3.99 11.18 17.88
CA ASP A 89 4.18 12.60 18.14
C ASP A 89 5.60 12.83 18.71
N PRO A 90 6.49 13.50 17.97
CA PRO A 90 7.87 13.69 18.42
C PRO A 90 8.00 14.73 19.52
N GLU A 91 7.04 15.64 19.67
CA GLU A 91 7.08 16.74 20.67
C GLU A 91 6.59 16.26 22.02
N HIS A 92 5.54 15.46 22.06
CA HIS A 92 4.88 15.01 23.29
C HIS A 92 5.17 13.54 23.64
N GLY A 93 5.78 12.78 22.71
CA GLY A 93 6.25 11.41 22.95
C GLY A 93 5.16 10.34 22.97
N PHE A 94 3.89 10.66 22.70
CA PHE A 94 2.82 9.68 22.59
C PHE A 94 2.71 9.12 21.16
N THR A 95 2.03 8.00 21.04
CA THR A 95 1.73 7.38 19.75
C THR A 95 0.23 7.30 19.56
N THR A 96 -0.26 7.81 18.43
CA THR A 96 -1.63 7.61 17.97
C THR A 96 -1.65 6.40 17.05
N THR A 97 -2.48 5.42 17.37
CA THR A 97 -2.75 4.29 16.47
C THR A 97 -4.15 4.46 15.89
N ILE A 98 -4.23 4.46 14.56
CA ILE A 98 -5.47 4.50 13.81
C ILE A 98 -5.59 3.16 13.08
N ALA A 99 -6.66 2.42 13.37
CA ALA A 99 -7.00 1.22 12.65
C ALA A 99 -8.32 1.42 11.90
N PHE A 100 -8.37 0.93 10.67
CA PHE A 100 -9.57 0.87 9.86
C PHE A 100 -9.91 -0.59 9.57
N ARG A 101 -11.20 -0.89 9.50
CA ARG A 101 -11.73 -2.16 9.00
C ARG A 101 -12.82 -1.86 7.97
N VAL A 102 -12.64 -2.39 6.78
CA VAL A 102 -13.61 -2.32 5.69
C VAL A 102 -14.15 -3.72 5.46
N VAL A 103 -15.46 -3.88 5.38
CA VAL A 103 -16.10 -5.15 5.03
C VAL A 103 -17.36 -4.83 4.23
N GLY A 104 -17.45 -5.34 3.00
CA GLY A 104 -18.65 -5.23 2.18
C GLY A 104 -19.10 -3.79 1.88
N GLY A 105 -18.16 -2.82 1.92
CA GLY A 105 -18.44 -1.40 1.65
C GLY A 105 -18.72 -0.54 2.90
N ASP A 106 -18.93 -1.14 4.06
CA ASP A 106 -18.96 -0.42 5.34
C ASP A 106 -17.55 -0.24 5.90
N THR A 107 -17.29 0.90 6.54
CA THR A 107 -16.00 1.21 7.15
C THR A 107 -16.15 1.54 8.63
N TRP A 108 -15.25 0.97 9.43
CA TRP A 108 -15.11 1.25 10.86
C TRP A 108 -13.70 1.75 11.13
N THR A 109 -13.55 2.59 12.13
CA THR A 109 -12.26 3.02 12.66
C THR A 109 -12.13 2.70 14.14
N LYS A 110 -10.91 2.56 14.60
CA LYS A 110 -10.55 2.51 16.01
C LYS A 110 -9.32 3.37 16.23
N ILE A 111 -9.43 4.36 17.10
CA ILE A 111 -8.35 5.30 17.39
C ILE A 111 -7.94 5.11 18.84
N SER A 112 -6.65 4.98 19.09
CA SER A 112 -6.09 4.82 20.44
C SER A 112 -4.79 5.61 20.60
N PHE A 113 -4.48 5.94 21.85
CA PHE A 113 -3.29 6.67 22.23
C PHE A 113 -2.49 5.86 23.25
N THR A 114 -1.17 5.80 23.09
CA THR A 114 -0.23 5.15 24.01
C THR A 114 0.92 6.08 24.35
N GLY A 115 1.60 5.88 25.48
CA GLY A 115 2.66 6.79 25.96
C GLY A 115 2.07 8.14 26.43
N THR A 116 0.89 8.10 27.04
CA THR A 116 0.11 9.30 27.40
C THR A 116 0.24 9.69 28.88
N GLU A 117 1.15 9.07 29.62
CA GLU A 117 1.38 9.34 31.04
C GLU A 117 1.74 10.80 31.27
N GLY A 118 0.95 11.47 32.09
CA GLY A 118 1.14 12.89 32.41
C GLY A 118 0.59 13.88 31.37
N LEU A 119 0.06 13.41 30.24
CA LEU A 119 -0.61 14.25 29.25
C LEU A 119 -2.08 14.46 29.63
N THR A 120 -2.55 15.71 29.41
CA THR A 120 -3.95 16.09 29.59
C THR A 120 -4.52 16.61 28.27
N GLY A 121 -5.86 16.55 28.13
CA GLY A 121 -6.54 17.10 26.95
C GLY A 121 -6.62 16.17 25.74
N LEU A 122 -6.08 14.95 25.82
CA LEU A 122 -6.24 13.96 24.75
C LEU A 122 -7.71 13.56 24.58
N PRO A 123 -8.18 13.37 23.34
CA PRO A 123 -9.53 12.94 23.05
C PRO A 123 -9.85 11.58 23.69
N LYS A 124 -11.03 11.47 24.33
CA LYS A 124 -11.51 10.21 24.91
C LYS A 124 -12.49 9.54 23.97
N LEU A 125 -12.00 8.64 23.15
CA LEU A 125 -12.81 7.83 22.25
C LEU A 125 -13.16 6.46 22.87
N PRO A 126 -14.31 5.90 22.49
CA PRO A 126 -14.67 4.53 22.88
C PRO A 126 -13.66 3.52 22.35
N LYS A 127 -13.30 2.52 23.17
CA LYS A 127 -12.38 1.42 22.76
C LYS A 127 -13.10 0.36 21.89
N LYS A 128 -14.01 0.80 21.01
CA LYS A 128 -14.81 -0.04 20.12
C LYS A 128 -14.55 0.34 18.68
N TRP A 129 -14.98 -0.50 17.77
CA TRP A 129 -15.05 -0.13 16.36
C TRP A 129 -16.14 0.93 16.16
N LEU A 130 -15.77 2.04 15.57
CA LEU A 130 -16.63 3.19 15.31
C LEU A 130 -17.05 3.15 13.85
N LYS A 131 -18.33 2.83 13.59
CA LYS A 131 -18.87 2.81 12.22
C LYS A 131 -18.90 4.23 11.67
N LEU A 132 -18.24 4.43 10.54
CA LEU A 132 -18.18 5.72 9.87
C LEU A 132 -19.41 5.93 8.98
N ASP A 133 -19.90 7.15 8.95
CA ASP A 133 -20.83 7.66 7.98
C ASP A 133 -20.05 8.50 6.95
N PRO A 134 -19.92 8.05 5.68
CA PRO A 134 -19.15 8.77 4.68
C PRO A 134 -19.62 10.22 4.46
N ALA A 135 -20.90 10.52 4.72
CA ALA A 135 -21.44 11.87 4.56
C ALA A 135 -20.90 12.88 5.59
N LYS A 136 -20.28 12.40 6.67
CA LYS A 136 -19.69 13.23 7.73
C LYS A 136 -18.18 13.46 7.55
N LEU A 137 -17.57 12.84 6.54
CA LEU A 137 -16.16 13.00 6.24
C LEU A 137 -15.96 14.16 5.27
N THR A 138 -15.06 15.09 5.61
CA THR A 138 -14.67 16.20 4.73
C THR A 138 -13.91 15.66 3.50
N ASP A 139 -13.05 14.66 3.72
CA ASP A 139 -12.37 13.90 2.68
C ASP A 139 -12.74 12.41 2.82
N ALA A 140 -13.81 12.01 2.14
CA ALA A 140 -14.23 10.61 2.09
C ALA A 140 -13.23 9.72 1.31
N GLU A 141 -12.34 10.32 0.52
CA GLU A 141 -11.25 9.62 -0.14
C GLU A 141 -10.08 9.36 0.82
N GLY A 142 -9.98 10.11 1.91
CA GLY A 142 -9.02 9.91 2.99
C GLY A 142 -9.24 8.64 3.80
N VAL A 143 -10.38 7.98 3.67
CA VAL A 143 -10.71 6.75 4.40
C VAL A 143 -10.51 5.54 3.49
N PRO A 144 -9.85 4.48 3.98
CA PRO A 144 -9.59 3.26 3.20
C PRO A 144 -10.88 2.63 2.67
N LYS A 145 -10.78 2.09 1.45
CA LYS A 145 -11.79 1.26 0.80
C LYS A 145 -11.15 -0.05 0.38
N TYR A 146 -11.96 -1.09 0.20
CA TYR A 146 -11.47 -2.31 -0.43
C TYR A 146 -11.49 -2.13 -1.95
N GLU A 147 -10.33 -2.08 -2.57
CA GLU A 147 -10.15 -1.85 -4.02
C GLU A 147 -9.46 -3.05 -4.71
N GLY A 148 -9.31 -4.17 -4.01
CA GLY A 148 -8.68 -5.38 -4.52
C GLY A 148 -7.74 -6.01 -3.53
N ALA A 149 -6.98 -7.00 -3.98
CA ALA A 149 -6.10 -7.79 -3.14
C ALA A 149 -4.67 -7.24 -3.02
N ASP A 150 -4.35 -6.12 -3.66
CA ASP A 150 -3.01 -5.51 -3.62
C ASP A 150 -3.01 -4.16 -2.88
N PRO A 151 -3.09 -4.14 -1.56
CA PRO A 151 -3.11 -2.89 -0.79
C PRO A 151 -1.78 -2.12 -0.86
N GLY A 152 -0.70 -2.79 -1.24
CA GLY A 152 0.64 -2.21 -1.36
C GLY A 152 0.98 -1.71 -2.75
N ASN A 153 0.03 -1.71 -3.69
CA ASN A 153 0.22 -1.22 -5.07
C ASN A 153 1.42 -1.87 -5.80
N ALA A 154 1.72 -3.12 -5.50
CA ALA A 154 2.83 -3.84 -6.13
C ALA A 154 2.59 -4.01 -7.63
N GLY A 155 1.35 -4.32 -8.05
CA GLY A 155 0.97 -4.44 -9.45
C GLY A 155 1.28 -3.17 -10.25
N PRO A 156 0.70 -2.01 -9.91
CA PRO A 156 1.00 -0.73 -10.57
C PRO A 156 2.49 -0.37 -10.60
N LEU A 157 3.23 -0.64 -9.52
CA LEU A 157 4.66 -0.40 -9.46
C LEU A 157 5.42 -1.30 -10.43
N LEU A 158 5.13 -2.60 -10.45
CA LEU A 158 5.77 -3.55 -11.35
C LEU A 158 5.36 -3.35 -12.82
N GLU A 159 4.13 -2.88 -13.09
CA GLU A 159 3.72 -2.45 -14.43
C GLU A 159 4.57 -1.29 -14.98
N ALA A 160 5.02 -0.41 -14.11
CA ALA A 160 5.91 0.70 -14.46
C ALA A 160 7.41 0.31 -14.48
N ALA A 161 7.75 -0.96 -14.25
CA ALA A 161 9.14 -1.42 -14.32
C ALA A 161 9.68 -1.31 -15.74
N THR A 162 10.85 -0.64 -15.88
CA THR A 162 11.56 -0.40 -17.14
C THR A 162 12.66 -1.43 -17.39
N ALA A 163 13.17 -2.05 -16.34
CA ALA A 163 14.10 -3.17 -16.39
C ALA A 163 13.74 -4.18 -15.29
N VAL A 164 13.74 -5.47 -15.63
CA VAL A 164 13.54 -6.56 -14.68
C VAL A 164 14.52 -7.68 -14.95
N THR A 165 15.23 -8.10 -13.94
CA THR A 165 16.18 -9.22 -13.97
C THR A 165 15.71 -10.29 -12.99
N ASP A 166 15.55 -11.50 -13.46
CA ASP A 166 15.37 -12.68 -12.62
C ASP A 166 16.75 -13.21 -12.19
N ALA A 167 17.05 -13.09 -10.91
CA ALA A 167 18.31 -13.58 -10.32
C ALA A 167 18.22 -15.06 -9.91
N GLY A 168 17.11 -15.72 -10.14
CA GLY A 168 16.83 -17.07 -9.71
C GLY A 168 16.40 -17.17 -8.24
N SER A 169 15.89 -18.33 -7.85
CA SER A 169 15.43 -18.62 -6.49
C SER A 169 14.36 -17.62 -5.98
N GLY A 170 13.47 -17.18 -6.87
CA GLY A 170 12.40 -16.24 -6.54
C GLY A 170 12.87 -14.80 -6.24
N LYS A 171 14.06 -14.41 -6.66
CA LYS A 171 14.59 -13.06 -6.46
C LYS A 171 14.63 -12.29 -7.76
N TYR A 172 14.07 -11.10 -7.72
CA TYR A 172 14.02 -10.16 -8.83
C TYR A 172 14.60 -8.81 -8.43
N SER A 173 15.14 -8.10 -9.42
CA SER A 173 15.61 -6.73 -9.26
C SER A 173 15.43 -5.95 -10.56
N GLY A 174 15.46 -4.62 -10.47
CA GLY A 174 15.31 -3.80 -11.65
C GLY A 174 15.14 -2.33 -11.34
N THR A 175 14.48 -1.61 -12.24
CA THR A 175 14.16 -0.18 -12.11
C THR A 175 12.70 0.08 -12.46
N ILE A 176 12.10 1.05 -11.78
CA ILE A 176 10.71 1.48 -11.95
C ILE A 176 10.68 2.95 -12.32
N ASP A 177 9.83 3.32 -13.29
CA ASP A 177 9.51 4.70 -13.62
C ASP A 177 8.29 5.15 -12.80
N LEU A 178 8.53 5.89 -11.72
CA LEU A 178 7.49 6.46 -10.86
C LEU A 178 6.80 7.69 -11.47
N THR A 179 7.14 8.11 -12.69
CA THR A 179 6.51 9.26 -13.35
C THR A 179 5.36 8.89 -14.28
N SER A 180 5.11 7.58 -14.47
CA SER A 180 4.16 7.06 -15.44
C SER A 180 3.04 6.25 -14.81
N GLY A 181 1.86 6.25 -15.46
CA GLY A 181 0.72 5.42 -15.10
C GLY A 181 0.23 5.58 -13.65
N GLU A 182 -0.26 4.49 -13.09
CA GLU A 182 -0.73 4.44 -11.70
C GLU A 182 0.43 4.48 -10.69
N ALA A 183 1.65 4.05 -11.08
CA ALA A 183 2.84 4.14 -10.23
C ALA A 183 3.14 5.58 -9.78
N ALA A 184 2.82 6.58 -10.62
CA ALA A 184 3.00 8.00 -10.29
C ALA A 184 2.14 8.48 -9.11
N LYS A 185 1.14 7.70 -8.71
CA LYS A 185 0.24 8.03 -7.60
C LYS A 185 0.63 7.34 -6.28
N VAL A 186 1.59 6.42 -6.32
CA VAL A 186 1.98 5.63 -5.12
C VAL A 186 2.69 6.49 -4.09
N LEU A 187 3.56 7.39 -4.52
CA LEU A 187 4.24 8.35 -3.65
C LEU A 187 3.52 9.69 -3.61
N THR A 188 3.73 10.46 -2.54
CA THR A 188 3.17 11.81 -2.41
C THR A 188 3.82 12.79 -3.38
N ALA A 189 3.15 13.88 -3.71
CA ALA A 189 3.74 14.97 -4.48
C ALA A 189 4.99 15.55 -3.79
N GLU A 190 4.99 15.58 -2.45
CA GLU A 190 6.13 16.01 -1.63
C GLU A 190 7.33 15.06 -1.75
N GLN A 191 7.07 13.75 -1.85
CA GLN A 191 8.10 12.74 -2.09
C GLN A 191 8.58 12.74 -3.54
N MET A 192 7.68 12.94 -4.50
CA MET A 192 7.98 12.90 -5.93
C MET A 192 8.69 14.16 -6.46
N THR A 193 8.25 15.36 -6.02
CA THR A 193 8.76 16.62 -6.55
C THR A 193 10.28 16.74 -6.48
N PRO A 194 10.96 16.40 -5.36
CA PRO A 194 12.41 16.50 -5.28
C PRO A 194 13.16 15.52 -6.19
N LEU A 195 12.54 14.39 -6.55
CA LEU A 195 13.22 13.33 -7.32
C LEU A 195 13.54 13.75 -8.76
N GLY A 196 12.67 14.53 -9.40
CA GLY A 196 12.86 14.95 -10.79
C GLY A 196 13.13 13.75 -11.72
N GLU A 197 14.22 13.78 -12.47
CA GLU A 197 14.61 12.69 -13.39
C GLU A 197 14.96 11.38 -12.66
N ALA A 198 15.38 11.42 -11.39
CA ALA A 198 15.68 10.21 -10.63
C ALA A 198 14.44 9.34 -10.41
N ALA A 199 13.23 9.93 -10.44
CA ALA A 199 11.99 9.19 -10.35
C ALA A 199 11.75 8.21 -11.53
N LYS A 200 12.44 8.37 -12.65
CA LYS A 200 12.30 7.50 -13.83
C LYS A 200 13.07 6.18 -13.73
N GLN A 201 13.97 6.07 -12.76
CA GLN A 201 14.87 4.91 -12.63
C GLN A 201 15.08 4.54 -11.16
N VAL A 202 13.98 4.38 -10.41
CA VAL A 202 14.05 3.99 -9.00
C VAL A 202 14.36 2.50 -8.90
N PRO A 203 15.46 2.10 -8.25
CA PRO A 203 15.79 0.68 -8.08
C PRO A 203 14.75 -0.04 -7.26
N PHE A 204 14.49 -1.30 -7.60
CA PHE A 204 13.66 -2.18 -6.79
C PHE A 204 14.26 -3.56 -6.63
N THR A 205 13.84 -4.26 -5.58
CA THR A 205 14.03 -5.68 -5.38
C THR A 205 12.68 -6.32 -5.03
N ALA A 206 12.47 -7.57 -5.50
CA ALA A 206 11.28 -8.33 -5.18
C ALA A 206 11.64 -9.77 -4.83
N THR A 207 10.84 -10.37 -3.96
CA THR A 207 10.97 -11.79 -3.57
C THR A 207 9.65 -12.51 -3.77
N VAL A 208 9.73 -13.67 -4.37
CA VAL A 208 8.61 -14.57 -4.66
C VAL A 208 8.85 -15.89 -3.94
N ASP A 209 7.82 -16.48 -3.35
CA ASP A 209 7.91 -17.75 -2.65
C ASP A 209 7.86 -18.97 -3.60
N GLY A 210 7.97 -20.18 -3.03
CA GLY A 210 7.92 -21.43 -3.80
C GLY A 210 6.56 -21.72 -4.43
N GLU A 211 5.51 -21.02 -4.05
CA GLU A 211 4.15 -21.13 -4.61
C GLU A 211 3.85 -20.00 -5.62
N GLN A 212 4.89 -19.32 -6.08
CA GLN A 212 4.83 -18.23 -7.06
C GLN A 212 3.99 -17.03 -6.58
N ARG A 213 4.08 -16.67 -5.29
CA ARG A 213 3.41 -15.50 -4.73
C ARG A 213 4.44 -14.46 -4.32
N LEU A 214 4.19 -13.20 -4.67
CA LEU A 214 5.02 -12.09 -4.22
C LEU A 214 4.97 -11.99 -2.69
N THR A 215 6.13 -12.04 -2.05
CA THR A 215 6.24 -11.92 -0.58
C THR A 215 6.84 -10.59 -0.15
N SER A 216 7.62 -9.94 -1.01
CA SER A 216 8.20 -8.63 -0.73
C SER A 216 8.47 -7.85 -2.01
N LEU A 217 8.20 -6.55 -1.96
CA LEU A 217 8.65 -5.56 -2.94
C LEU A 217 9.25 -4.38 -2.17
N THR A 218 10.47 -4.00 -2.54
CA THR A 218 11.17 -2.85 -1.94
C THR A 218 11.65 -1.93 -3.04
N LEU A 219 11.32 -0.66 -2.96
CA LEU A 219 11.87 0.40 -3.80
C LEU A 219 12.88 1.21 -2.97
N ASP A 220 14.07 1.38 -3.49
CA ASP A 220 15.10 2.24 -2.91
C ASP A 220 14.99 3.65 -3.49
N VAL A 221 14.17 4.49 -2.88
CA VAL A 221 13.96 5.86 -3.35
C VAL A 221 15.18 6.70 -2.97
N PRO A 222 15.91 7.28 -3.97
CA PRO A 222 17.16 7.98 -3.70
C PRO A 222 16.94 9.32 -3.00
N ALA A 223 17.97 9.82 -2.32
CA ALA A 223 18.00 11.20 -1.86
C ALA A 223 18.00 12.16 -3.07
N ALA A 224 17.22 13.23 -2.99
CA ALA A 224 17.18 14.25 -4.04
C ALA A 224 16.85 15.63 -3.46
N GLY A 225 17.62 16.65 -3.83
CA GLY A 225 17.48 17.99 -3.26
C GLY A 225 17.64 17.98 -1.74
N SER A 226 16.60 18.42 -1.01
CA SER A 226 16.54 18.37 0.45
C SER A 226 15.92 17.10 1.01
N ALA A 227 15.33 16.24 0.17
CA ALA A 227 14.70 15.00 0.59
C ALA A 227 15.76 13.92 0.84
N LYS A 228 15.62 13.20 1.96
CA LYS A 228 16.47 12.07 2.30
C LYS A 228 16.04 10.84 1.52
N ALA A 229 16.98 9.92 1.27
CA ALA A 229 16.65 8.60 0.75
C ALA A 229 15.73 7.85 1.73
N PHE A 230 14.82 7.07 1.18
CA PHE A 230 13.93 6.20 1.96
C PHE A 230 13.59 4.94 1.17
N GLN A 231 13.02 3.96 1.85
CA GLN A 231 12.48 2.77 1.22
C GLN A 231 10.95 2.80 1.23
N TYR A 232 10.37 2.48 0.09
CA TYR A 232 8.99 2.03 0.01
C TYR A 232 9.01 0.50 0.06
N VAL A 233 8.34 -0.08 1.04
CA VAL A 233 8.36 -1.53 1.25
C VAL A 233 6.93 -2.05 1.38
N VAL A 234 6.64 -3.15 0.71
CA VAL A 234 5.46 -3.95 0.98
C VAL A 234 5.85 -5.41 1.15
N ASN A 235 5.28 -6.07 2.14
CA ASN A 235 5.43 -7.50 2.39
C ASN A 235 4.05 -8.14 2.49
N TYR A 236 3.93 -9.35 1.95
CA TYR A 236 2.74 -10.20 2.00
C TYR A 236 3.10 -11.51 2.66
N GLN A 237 2.23 -11.99 3.56
CA GLN A 237 2.46 -13.21 4.32
C GLN A 237 1.16 -13.86 4.77
N ASP A 238 1.25 -15.08 5.30
CA ASP A 238 0.12 -15.83 5.86
C ASP A 238 -1.02 -16.07 4.84
N PHE A 239 -0.68 -16.24 3.57
CA PHE A 239 -1.64 -16.51 2.50
C PHE A 239 -2.55 -17.70 2.82
N GLY A 240 -3.86 -17.49 2.73
CA GLY A 240 -4.90 -18.48 3.04
C GLY A 240 -5.05 -18.82 4.53
N SER A 241 -4.13 -18.35 5.40
CA SER A 241 -4.10 -18.66 6.84
C SER A 241 -4.36 -17.45 7.75
N ALA A 242 -4.42 -16.24 7.19
CA ALA A 242 -4.78 -15.05 7.95
C ALA A 242 -6.23 -15.12 8.45
N PRO A 243 -6.55 -14.45 9.57
CA PRO A 243 -7.92 -14.38 10.07
C PRO A 243 -8.87 -13.77 9.03
N LYS A 244 -10.04 -14.40 8.85
CA LYS A 244 -11.11 -13.84 8.02
C LYS A 244 -11.66 -12.57 8.66
N LEU A 245 -11.98 -11.60 7.83
CA LEU A 245 -12.56 -10.35 8.28
C LEU A 245 -14.09 -10.43 8.32
N ALA A 246 -14.66 -9.91 9.40
CA ALA A 246 -16.10 -9.77 9.56
C ALA A 246 -16.45 -8.36 10.05
N ALA A 247 -17.63 -7.89 9.66
CA ALA A 247 -18.17 -6.65 10.20
C ALA A 247 -18.27 -6.74 11.72
N PRO A 248 -17.76 -5.75 12.45
CA PRO A 248 -17.90 -5.72 13.91
C PRO A 248 -19.38 -5.66 14.32
N THR A 249 -19.80 -6.49 15.27
CA THR A 249 -21.20 -6.62 15.67
C THR A 249 -21.42 -6.42 17.16
N GLY A 250 -22.65 -6.17 17.55
CA GLY A 250 -23.09 -6.11 18.96
C GLY A 250 -22.28 -5.12 19.79
N GLY A 251 -21.74 -5.61 20.92
CA GLY A 251 -20.95 -4.79 21.84
C GLY A 251 -19.60 -4.31 21.35
N GLU A 252 -19.10 -4.84 20.22
CA GLU A 252 -17.80 -4.51 19.64
C GLU A 252 -17.80 -3.24 18.79
N ALA A 253 -18.98 -2.81 18.34
CA ALA A 253 -19.15 -1.66 17.48
C ALA A 253 -20.20 -0.69 18.00
N GLN A 254 -20.10 0.55 17.56
CA GLN A 254 -21.10 1.62 17.68
C GLN A 254 -20.91 2.64 16.55
N ASN A 255 -21.89 3.54 16.36
CA ASN A 255 -21.69 4.66 15.44
C ASN A 255 -20.58 5.57 15.95
N ALA A 256 -19.80 6.13 15.02
CA ALA A 256 -18.76 7.08 15.35
C ALA A 256 -19.37 8.34 15.98
N PRO A 257 -18.86 8.78 17.17
CA PRO A 257 -19.23 10.06 17.74
C PRO A 257 -18.61 11.22 16.95
N GLU A 258 -19.13 12.43 17.13
CA GLU A 258 -18.65 13.64 16.42
C GLU A 258 -17.14 13.85 16.60
N LEU A 259 -16.64 13.62 17.81
CA LEU A 259 -15.22 13.71 18.13
C LEU A 259 -14.33 12.81 17.22
N ALA A 260 -14.83 11.66 16.75
CA ALA A 260 -14.08 10.84 15.82
C ALA A 260 -13.96 11.50 14.44
N TYR A 261 -15.02 12.17 13.98
CA TYR A 261 -14.99 12.91 12.72
C TYR A 261 -14.12 14.17 12.83
N GLU A 262 -14.13 14.87 13.97
CA GLU A 262 -13.22 15.98 14.21
C GLU A 262 -11.76 15.57 14.06
N LEU A 263 -11.40 14.38 14.55
CA LEU A 263 -10.04 13.85 14.43
C LEU A 263 -9.70 13.35 13.01
N LEU A 264 -10.69 12.84 12.28
CA LEU A 264 -10.49 12.32 10.93
C LEU A 264 -10.49 13.43 9.86
N ASN A 265 -11.18 14.54 10.14
CA ASN A 265 -11.31 15.66 9.21
C ASN A 265 -10.21 16.73 9.36
N GLY A 266 -9.37 16.64 10.42
CA GLY A 266 -8.21 17.53 10.68
C GLY A 266 -8.55 18.80 11.43
#